data_e6fd9653740c23609c99d931fe2997c6
#
_entry.id   e6fd9653740c23609c99d931fe2997c6
#
_cell.length_a   1.000
_cell.length_b   1.000
_cell.length_c   1.000
_cell.angle_alpha   90.00
_cell.angle_beta   90.00
_cell.angle_gamma   90.00
#
_symmetry.space_group_name_H-M   'P 1'
#
loop_
_entity.id
_entity.type
_entity.pdbx_description
1 polymer ?
#
loop_
_entity_poly.entity_id
_entity_poly.type
_entity_poly.pdbx_seq_one_letter_code
_entity_poly.pdbx_strand_id
1 'polypeptide(L)'
;NSASVTVGYSDAVTGARQIRILGLSGVYTQMLDENRPAMRGIAAPFELSYVPGQWLESIQVSKGLSTVVNGVESITGQINTEYRKPTDEKPLFVNLSAMNDTKTDVNIASSLQMGDSWSTVILGHISGNLKTFDHNHDSFRDDPQMLQFNFANRWLYYSPTGIQLRFGIRALQDSRSDRRTPSSQYGWV
;
A
#
# COMPACT_ATOMS: atom_id res chain seq x y z
N ASN A 1 6.99 -10.37 13.70
CA ASN A 1 6.05 -11.48 13.42
C ASN A 1 5.08 -11.63 14.58
N SER A 2 3.81 -11.37 14.36
CA SER A 2 2.76 -11.68 15.33
C SER A 2 2.19 -13.07 14.98
N ALA A 3 2.19 -13.99 15.92
CA ALA A 3 1.78 -15.39 15.69
C ALA A 3 0.36 -15.58 15.14
N SER A 4 -0.47 -14.55 15.21
CA SER A 4 -1.87 -14.59 14.76
C SER A 4 -2.17 -13.67 13.58
N VAL A 5 -1.14 -13.11 12.94
CA VAL A 5 -1.28 -12.23 11.77
C VAL A 5 -0.49 -12.84 10.62
N THR A 6 -1.17 -13.16 9.55
CA THR A 6 -0.56 -13.69 8.33
C THR A 6 -1.00 -12.91 7.12
N VAL A 7 -0.16 -12.86 6.10
CA VAL A 7 -0.48 -12.28 4.80
C VAL A 7 -0.59 -13.43 3.80
N GLY A 8 -1.63 -13.43 3.01
CA GLY A 8 -1.83 -14.41 1.96
C GLY A 8 -2.43 -13.76 0.70
N TYR A 9 -2.29 -14.44 -0.42
CA TYR A 9 -2.99 -14.05 -1.63
C TYR A 9 -4.48 -14.35 -1.48
N SER A 10 -5.31 -13.39 -1.86
CA SER A 10 -6.76 -13.59 -1.97
C SER A 10 -7.18 -13.97 -3.38
N ASP A 11 -6.40 -13.56 -4.35
CA ASP A 11 -6.60 -13.87 -5.76
C ASP A 11 -5.25 -13.96 -6.47
N ALA A 12 -5.00 -15.10 -7.11
CA ALA A 12 -3.75 -15.37 -7.81
C ALA A 12 -3.64 -14.57 -9.13
N VAL A 13 -4.77 -14.33 -9.80
CA VAL A 13 -4.82 -13.64 -11.11
C VAL A 13 -4.44 -12.18 -10.99
N THR A 14 -5.00 -11.50 -10.01
CA THR A 14 -4.75 -10.06 -9.78
C THR A 14 -3.60 -9.80 -8.82
N GLY A 15 -3.08 -10.84 -8.15
CA GLY A 15 -2.06 -10.72 -7.13
C GLY A 15 -2.56 -9.98 -5.87
N ALA A 16 -3.87 -9.91 -5.65
CA ALA A 16 -4.44 -9.28 -4.48
C ALA A 16 -4.02 -10.01 -3.20
N ARG A 17 -3.60 -9.25 -2.21
CA ARG A 17 -3.15 -9.76 -0.91
C ARG A 17 -4.08 -9.29 0.18
N GLN A 18 -4.32 -10.15 1.16
CA GLN A 18 -5.08 -9.80 2.34
C GLN A 18 -4.34 -10.18 3.62
N ILE A 19 -4.54 -9.39 4.65
CA ILE A 19 -4.10 -9.75 5.99
C ILE A 19 -5.18 -10.61 6.64
N ARG A 20 -4.76 -11.71 7.26
CA ARG A 20 -5.61 -12.58 8.06
C ARG A 20 -5.22 -12.43 9.51
N ILE A 21 -6.18 -12.12 10.36
CA ILE A 21 -6.01 -12.04 11.80
C ILE A 21 -6.77 -13.20 12.45
N LEU A 22 -6.13 -13.88 13.39
CA LEU A 22 -6.70 -15.04 14.09
C LEU A 22 -7.13 -16.18 13.16
N GLY A 23 -6.49 -16.31 12.00
CA GLY A 23 -6.80 -17.34 11.01
C GLY A 23 -8.04 -17.10 10.16
N LEU A 24 -8.77 -16.00 10.40
CA LEU A 24 -9.97 -15.65 9.65
C LEU A 24 -9.63 -14.82 8.39
N SER A 25 -10.54 -14.84 7.42
CA SER A 25 -10.39 -14.08 6.17
C SER A 25 -10.19 -12.59 6.42
N GLY A 26 -9.37 -11.95 5.58
CA GLY A 26 -9.08 -10.52 5.65
C GLY A 26 -10.30 -9.61 5.50
N VAL A 27 -11.41 -10.10 4.96
CA VAL A 27 -12.68 -9.34 4.90
C VAL A 27 -13.26 -8.99 6.28
N TYR A 28 -12.83 -9.68 7.32
CA TYR A 28 -13.21 -9.42 8.71
C TYR A 28 -12.19 -8.53 9.45
N THR A 29 -11.16 -8.09 8.75
CA THR A 29 -10.12 -7.20 9.27
C THR A 29 -10.32 -5.81 8.67
N GLN A 30 -10.47 -4.81 9.53
CA GLN A 30 -10.63 -3.44 9.08
C GLN A 30 -9.27 -2.76 8.91
N MET A 31 -9.08 -2.13 7.76
CA MET A 31 -7.94 -1.27 7.51
C MET A 31 -8.30 0.18 7.79
N LEU A 32 -7.43 0.87 8.49
CA LEU A 32 -7.54 2.28 8.81
C LEU A 32 -6.31 3.02 8.28
N ASP A 33 -6.55 4.22 7.83
CA ASP A 33 -5.54 5.19 7.44
C ASP A 33 -5.66 6.41 8.37
N GLU A 34 -4.70 6.58 9.26
CA GLU A 34 -4.71 7.61 10.31
C GLU A 34 -6.04 7.63 11.11
N ASN A 35 -6.45 6.47 11.59
CA ASN A 35 -7.70 6.23 12.33
C ASN A 35 -8.98 6.51 11.54
N ARG A 36 -8.92 6.58 10.23
CA ARG A 36 -10.10 6.70 9.36
C ARG A 36 -10.23 5.43 8.54
N PRO A 37 -11.44 4.92 8.32
CA PRO A 37 -11.62 3.79 7.42
C PRO A 37 -11.00 4.07 6.07
N ALA A 38 -10.06 3.21 5.68
CA ALA A 38 -9.37 3.32 4.44
C ALA A 38 -10.23 2.79 3.26
N MET A 39 -9.61 2.26 2.24
CA MET A 39 -10.32 1.81 1.04
C MET A 39 -11.41 0.81 1.35
N ARG A 40 -12.60 1.02 0.81
CA ARG A 40 -13.78 0.17 0.98
C ARG A 40 -14.27 -0.37 -0.36
N GLY A 41 -15.13 -1.38 -0.31
CA GLY A 41 -15.75 -1.96 -1.49
C GLY A 41 -14.74 -2.69 -2.40
N ILE A 42 -14.78 -2.40 -3.68
CA ILE A 42 -13.97 -3.09 -4.71
C ILE A 42 -12.45 -2.89 -4.50
N ALA A 43 -12.04 -1.80 -3.90
CA ALA A 43 -10.63 -1.49 -3.67
C ALA A 43 -10.05 -2.18 -2.41
N ALA A 44 -10.89 -2.64 -1.49
CA ALA A 44 -10.45 -3.23 -0.23
C ALA A 44 -9.45 -4.40 -0.38
N PRO A 45 -9.60 -5.34 -1.34
CA PRO A 45 -8.64 -6.42 -1.52
C PRO A 45 -7.22 -5.97 -1.92
N PHE A 46 -7.11 -4.77 -2.48
CA PHE A 46 -5.83 -4.22 -2.95
C PHE A 46 -5.18 -3.23 -2.00
N GLU A 47 -5.85 -2.91 -0.90
CA GLU A 47 -5.45 -1.85 0.02
C GLU A 47 -4.01 -1.99 0.51
N LEU A 48 -3.60 -3.20 0.90
CA LEU A 48 -2.21 -3.48 1.28
C LEU A 48 -1.19 -3.19 0.18
N SER A 49 -1.58 -3.41 -1.08
CA SER A 49 -0.72 -3.15 -2.23
C SER A 49 -0.62 -1.66 -2.54
N TYR A 50 -1.58 -0.87 -2.07
CA TYR A 50 -1.69 0.55 -2.37
C TYR A 50 -1.01 1.46 -1.35
N VAL A 51 -0.52 0.88 -0.24
CA VAL A 51 0.21 1.62 0.79
C VAL A 51 1.69 1.29 0.70
N PRO A 52 2.52 2.17 0.13
CA PRO A 52 3.96 1.95 0.11
C PRO A 52 4.53 1.91 1.53
N GLY A 53 5.25 0.84 1.86
CA GLY A 53 5.81 0.66 3.20
C GLY A 53 6.77 1.78 3.61
N GLN A 54 7.47 2.39 2.65
CA GLN A 54 8.40 3.50 2.88
C GLN A 54 7.70 4.80 3.28
N TRP A 55 6.38 4.92 3.06
CA TRP A 55 5.59 6.07 3.49
C TRP A 55 5.14 5.98 4.95
N LEU A 56 5.23 4.79 5.53
CA LEU A 56 4.70 4.52 6.86
C LEU A 56 5.70 4.93 7.94
N GLU A 57 5.21 5.60 8.95
CA GLU A 57 5.87 5.83 10.20
C GLU A 57 5.61 4.68 11.17
N SER A 58 4.35 4.25 11.26
CA SER A 58 3.96 3.15 12.13
C SER A 58 2.79 2.32 11.56
N ILE A 59 2.71 1.08 12.03
CA ILE A 59 1.59 0.17 11.79
C ILE A 59 1.13 -0.33 13.17
N GLN A 60 -0.12 -0.05 13.48
CA GLN A 60 -0.74 -0.49 14.73
C GLN A 60 -1.71 -1.62 14.42
N VAL A 61 -1.57 -2.74 15.13
CA VAL A 61 -2.44 -3.91 14.97
C VAL A 61 -3.21 -4.13 16.26
N SER A 62 -4.52 -3.99 16.19
CA SER A 62 -5.45 -4.30 17.27
C SER A 62 -6.20 -5.58 16.93
N LYS A 63 -6.33 -6.49 17.88
CA LYS A 63 -7.00 -7.79 17.71
C LYS A 63 -8.33 -7.78 18.46
N GLY A 64 -9.34 -8.43 17.87
CA GLY A 64 -10.68 -8.50 18.43
C GLY A 64 -11.61 -7.41 17.91
N LEU A 65 -12.80 -7.37 18.47
CA LEU A 65 -13.82 -6.39 18.10
C LEU A 65 -13.35 -4.97 18.35
N SER A 66 -13.59 -4.11 17.39
CA SER A 66 -13.28 -2.70 17.46
C SER A 66 -14.48 -1.85 17.86
N THR A 67 -14.21 -0.57 18.11
CA THR A 67 -15.28 0.39 18.39
C THR A 67 -16.10 0.67 17.14
N VAL A 68 -17.41 0.81 17.30
CA VAL A 68 -18.36 1.14 16.23
C VAL A 68 -18.07 2.48 15.55
N VAL A 69 -17.32 3.35 16.22
CA VAL A 69 -16.90 4.67 15.68
C VAL A 69 -16.13 4.54 14.36
N ASN A 70 -15.33 3.50 14.22
CA ASN A 70 -14.52 3.28 13.01
C ASN A 70 -15.21 2.41 11.95
N GLY A 71 -16.40 1.90 12.24
CA GLY A 71 -17.18 1.03 11.36
C GLY A 71 -17.45 -0.33 11.98
N VAL A 72 -18.26 -1.12 11.31
CA VAL A 72 -18.74 -2.44 11.79
C VAL A 72 -17.94 -3.61 11.19
N GLU A 73 -16.98 -3.33 10.30
CA GLU A 73 -16.26 -4.37 9.57
C GLU A 73 -15.17 -5.06 10.40
N SER A 74 -14.80 -4.49 11.55
CA SER A 74 -13.74 -5.05 12.41
C SER A 74 -14.27 -6.14 13.32
N ILE A 75 -14.26 -7.36 12.85
CA ILE A 75 -14.64 -8.55 13.64
C ILE A 75 -13.40 -9.19 14.25
N THR A 76 -12.33 -9.34 13.47
CA THR A 76 -11.09 -10.00 13.90
C THR A 76 -10.04 -9.04 14.42
N GLY A 77 -10.11 -7.78 13.99
CA GLY A 77 -9.18 -6.74 14.39
C GLY A 77 -9.13 -5.58 13.42
N GLN A 78 -8.28 -4.64 13.78
CA GLN A 78 -8.00 -3.44 12.99
C GLN A 78 -6.51 -3.32 12.74
N ILE A 79 -6.17 -2.80 11.57
CA ILE A 79 -4.81 -2.40 11.21
C ILE A 79 -4.88 -0.92 10.88
N ASN A 80 -4.19 -0.10 11.66
CA ASN A 80 -4.08 1.32 11.40
C ASN A 80 -2.69 1.63 10.87
N THR A 81 -2.64 2.31 9.74
CA THR A 81 -1.40 2.81 9.14
C THR A 81 -1.25 4.29 9.41
N GLU A 82 -0.09 4.69 9.89
CA GLU A 82 0.25 6.10 10.07
C GLU A 82 1.37 6.49 9.10
N TYR A 83 1.14 7.55 8.36
CA TYR A 83 2.13 8.07 7.43
C TYR A 83 3.11 9.02 8.11
N ARG A 84 4.29 9.10 7.55
CA ARG A 84 5.33 10.05 7.92
C ARG A 84 4.80 11.47 7.94
N LYS A 85 5.17 12.21 8.97
CA LYS A 85 4.74 13.59 9.18
C LYS A 85 5.72 14.56 8.54
N PRO A 86 5.24 15.74 8.10
CA PRO A 86 6.12 16.75 7.52
C PRO A 86 7.21 17.24 8.48
N THR A 87 6.96 17.15 9.79
CA THR A 87 7.88 17.61 10.84
C THR A 87 9.04 16.66 11.11
N ASP A 88 8.87 15.38 10.81
CA ASP A 88 9.79 14.31 11.23
C ASP A 88 10.64 13.80 10.06
N GLU A 89 10.35 14.27 8.84
CA GLU A 89 11.03 13.80 7.64
C GLU A 89 12.29 14.62 7.33
N LYS A 90 13.24 13.92 6.74
CA LYS A 90 14.43 14.55 6.15
C LYS A 90 14.00 15.42 4.96
N PRO A 91 14.75 16.49 4.64
CA PRO A 91 14.45 17.33 3.48
C PRO A 91 14.32 16.56 2.17
N LEU A 92 15.10 15.48 2.02
CA LEU A 92 14.98 14.56 0.88
C LEU A 92 15.36 13.16 1.31
N PHE A 93 14.49 12.21 0.98
CA PHE A 93 14.73 10.78 1.09
C PHE A 93 14.42 10.12 -0.25
N VAL A 94 15.37 9.32 -0.73
CA VAL A 94 15.21 8.51 -1.94
C VAL A 94 15.58 7.07 -1.60
N ASN A 95 14.71 6.14 -1.96
CA ASN A 95 14.96 4.72 -1.82
C ASN A 95 14.69 4.02 -3.15
N LEU A 96 15.63 3.20 -3.56
CA LEU A 96 15.52 2.34 -4.73
C LEU A 96 15.71 0.90 -4.27
N SER A 97 14.77 0.04 -4.61
CA SER A 97 14.86 -1.39 -4.35
C SER A 97 14.54 -2.20 -5.60
N ALA A 98 15.29 -3.27 -5.79
CA ALA A 98 15.06 -4.22 -6.87
C ALA A 98 15.15 -5.64 -6.29
N MET A 99 14.21 -6.48 -6.66
CA MET A 99 14.18 -7.90 -6.30
C MET A 99 14.52 -8.76 -7.51
N ASN A 100 15.06 -9.97 -7.26
CA ASN A 100 15.41 -10.91 -8.32
C ASN A 100 14.23 -11.26 -9.23
N ASP A 101 13.02 -11.23 -8.69
CA ASP A 101 11.76 -11.50 -9.40
C ASP A 101 11.29 -10.29 -10.23
N THR A 102 12.21 -9.35 -10.51
CA THR A 102 11.98 -8.22 -11.41
C THR A 102 11.10 -7.09 -10.88
N LYS A 103 10.64 -7.18 -9.65
CA LYS A 103 9.95 -6.07 -9.02
C LYS A 103 10.95 -4.96 -8.68
N THR A 104 10.70 -3.78 -9.18
CA THR A 104 11.48 -2.58 -8.88
C THR A 104 10.57 -1.56 -8.21
N ASP A 105 11.04 -1.01 -7.10
CA ASP A 105 10.33 0.03 -6.36
C ASP A 105 11.22 1.26 -6.24
N VAL A 106 10.66 2.42 -6.54
CA VAL A 106 11.28 3.74 -6.33
C VAL A 106 10.42 4.53 -5.37
N ASN A 107 11.00 5.03 -4.30
CA ASN A 107 10.33 5.86 -3.32
C ASN A 107 11.05 7.18 -3.15
N ILE A 108 10.29 8.26 -3.10
CA ILE A 108 10.78 9.61 -2.86
C ILE A 108 9.92 10.22 -1.76
N ALA A 109 10.57 10.83 -0.78
CA ALA A 109 9.92 11.65 0.23
C ALA A 109 10.69 12.96 0.38
N SER A 110 10.00 14.08 0.39
CA SER A 110 10.60 15.40 0.60
C SER A 110 9.75 16.21 1.54
N SER A 111 10.37 16.73 2.58
CA SER A 111 9.74 17.56 3.59
C SER A 111 10.24 19.00 3.46
N LEU A 112 9.32 19.94 3.53
CA LEU A 112 9.58 21.37 3.47
C LEU A 112 8.89 22.06 4.64
N GLN A 113 9.66 22.84 5.39
CA GLN A 113 9.13 23.73 6.41
C GLN A 113 9.04 25.14 5.86
N MET A 114 7.87 25.75 5.97
CA MET A 114 7.60 27.10 5.48
C MET A 114 7.25 28.02 6.64
N GLY A 115 8.26 28.66 7.20
CA GLY A 115 8.14 29.44 8.43
C GLY A 115 7.87 28.56 9.65
N ASP A 116 7.32 29.17 10.71
CA ASP A 116 7.14 28.52 12.01
C ASP A 116 5.84 27.70 12.12
N SER A 117 4.91 27.87 11.19
CA SER A 117 3.55 27.34 11.31
C SER A 117 3.17 26.32 10.24
N TRP A 118 3.83 26.34 9.08
CA TRP A 118 3.47 25.50 7.96
C TRP A 118 4.56 24.50 7.64
N SER A 119 4.16 23.27 7.42
CA SER A 119 5.03 22.23 6.88
C SER A 119 4.29 21.37 5.87
N THR A 120 5.03 20.82 4.91
CA THR A 120 4.49 19.91 3.91
C THR A 120 5.42 18.75 3.66
N VAL A 121 4.87 17.58 3.34
CA VAL A 121 5.60 16.45 2.83
C VAL A 121 5.02 16.00 1.50
N ILE A 122 5.90 15.75 0.56
CA ILE A 122 5.60 15.15 -0.74
C ILE A 122 6.12 13.72 -0.72
N LEU A 123 5.25 12.78 -1.03
CA LEU A 123 5.55 11.36 -1.09
C LEU A 123 5.27 10.85 -2.49
N GLY A 124 6.25 10.23 -3.11
CA GLY A 124 6.14 9.59 -4.42
C GLY A 124 6.53 8.11 -4.34
N HIS A 125 5.83 7.25 -5.04
CA HIS A 125 6.16 5.84 -5.15
C HIS A 125 5.81 5.32 -6.53
N ILE A 126 6.75 4.60 -7.12
CA ILE A 126 6.56 3.86 -8.37
C ILE A 126 6.99 2.43 -8.10
N SER A 127 6.13 1.49 -8.43
CA SER A 127 6.41 0.06 -8.34
C SER A 127 6.04 -0.62 -9.64
N GLY A 128 6.93 -1.44 -10.15
CA GLY A 128 6.69 -2.16 -11.39
C GLY A 128 7.26 -3.56 -11.40
N ASN A 129 6.51 -4.47 -12.01
CA ASN A 129 6.98 -5.78 -12.43
C ASN A 129 6.74 -5.87 -13.94
N LEU A 130 7.81 -5.65 -14.71
CA LEU A 130 7.72 -5.56 -16.18
C LEU A 130 8.11 -6.86 -16.89
N LYS A 131 8.78 -7.78 -16.17
CA LYS A 131 9.14 -9.06 -16.73
C LYS A 131 8.08 -10.12 -16.45
N THR A 132 8.00 -11.06 -17.33
CA THR A 132 7.12 -12.22 -17.24
C THR A 132 7.94 -13.43 -16.88
N PHE A 133 7.54 -14.15 -15.87
CA PHE A 133 8.08 -15.45 -15.51
C PHE A 133 7.01 -16.52 -15.61
N ASP A 134 7.41 -17.62 -16.14
CA ASP A 134 6.67 -18.88 -16.22
C ASP A 134 7.69 -19.96 -15.87
N HIS A 135 7.83 -20.26 -14.58
CA HIS A 135 8.83 -21.22 -14.08
C HIS A 135 8.41 -22.65 -14.31
N ASN A 136 7.11 -22.90 -14.35
CA ASN A 136 6.54 -24.23 -14.52
C ASN A 136 6.24 -24.59 -15.98
N HIS A 137 6.42 -23.63 -16.91
CA HIS A 137 6.19 -23.79 -18.35
C HIS A 137 4.77 -24.21 -18.72
N ASP A 138 3.78 -23.76 -17.94
CA ASP A 138 2.36 -24.05 -18.20
C ASP A 138 1.69 -23.03 -19.14
N SER A 139 2.44 -22.08 -19.66
CA SER A 139 2.00 -20.95 -20.51
C SER A 139 1.16 -19.91 -19.76
N PHE A 140 1.11 -19.99 -18.45
CA PHE A 140 0.58 -18.94 -17.59
C PHE A 140 1.73 -18.22 -16.89
N ARG A 141 1.49 -16.98 -16.54
CA ARG A 141 2.47 -16.21 -15.79
C ARG A 141 2.32 -16.49 -14.31
N ASP A 142 3.43 -16.70 -13.62
CA ASP A 142 3.44 -16.88 -12.17
C ASP A 142 3.07 -15.59 -11.42
N ASP A 143 3.44 -14.44 -11.99
CA ASP A 143 3.10 -13.13 -11.44
C ASP A 143 2.52 -12.21 -12.54
N PRO A 144 1.44 -11.46 -12.24
CA PRO A 144 0.90 -10.48 -13.18
C PRO A 144 1.88 -9.33 -13.42
N GLN A 145 1.93 -8.83 -14.64
CA GLN A 145 2.61 -7.55 -14.88
C GLN A 145 1.84 -6.45 -14.17
N MET A 146 2.55 -5.64 -13.41
CA MET A 146 1.94 -4.49 -12.76
C MET A 146 2.82 -3.25 -12.91
N LEU A 147 2.17 -2.12 -13.01
CA LEU A 147 2.77 -0.81 -12.87
C LEU A 147 1.87 0.03 -11.98
N GLN A 148 2.42 0.46 -10.87
CA GLN A 148 1.71 1.23 -9.87
C GLN A 148 2.42 2.55 -9.64
N PHE A 149 1.65 3.62 -9.61
CA PHE A 149 2.10 4.96 -9.25
C PHE A 149 1.27 5.47 -8.09
N ASN A 150 1.94 5.93 -7.04
CA ASN A 150 1.32 6.57 -5.88
C ASN A 150 1.95 7.93 -5.66
N PHE A 151 1.11 8.91 -5.37
CA PHE A 151 1.51 10.25 -5.00
C PHE A 151 0.70 10.72 -3.80
N ALA A 152 1.35 11.36 -2.85
CA ALA A 152 0.66 12.07 -1.77
C ALA A 152 1.38 13.38 -1.47
N ASN A 153 0.59 14.42 -1.24
CA ASN A 153 1.07 15.67 -0.69
C ASN A 153 0.26 15.99 0.56
N ARG A 154 0.94 16.20 1.66
CA ARG A 154 0.32 16.37 2.98
C ARG A 154 0.81 17.68 3.58
N TRP A 155 -0.10 18.45 4.15
CA TRP A 155 0.12 19.74 4.75
C TRP A 155 -0.25 19.71 6.22
N LEU A 156 0.57 20.33 7.02
CA LEU A 156 0.36 20.55 8.44
C LEU A 156 0.51 22.02 8.73
N TYR A 157 -0.51 22.57 9.37
CA TYR A 157 -0.47 23.91 9.96
C TYR A 157 -0.55 23.78 11.47
N TYR A 158 0.31 24.48 12.16
CA TYR A 158 0.31 24.58 13.60
C TYR A 158 0.34 26.05 14.02
N SER A 159 -0.74 26.48 14.70
CA SER A 159 -0.83 27.83 15.22
C SER A 159 -0.15 27.94 16.58
N PRO A 160 0.48 29.09 16.92
CA PRO A 160 0.96 29.35 18.28
C PRO A 160 -0.12 29.23 19.36
N THR A 161 -1.38 29.38 19.00
CA THR A 161 -2.53 29.22 19.90
C THR A 161 -2.99 27.76 20.08
N GLY A 162 -2.28 26.80 19.49
CA GLY A 162 -2.57 25.36 19.63
C GLY A 162 -3.54 24.80 18.59
N ILE A 163 -3.98 25.57 17.60
CA ILE A 163 -4.82 25.09 16.51
C ILE A 163 -3.96 24.26 15.56
N GLN A 164 -4.38 23.04 15.28
CA GLN A 164 -3.79 22.14 14.29
C GLN A 164 -4.73 21.93 13.11
N LEU A 165 -4.22 22.12 11.89
CA LEU A 165 -4.94 21.77 10.67
C LEU A 165 -4.09 20.78 9.85
N ARG A 166 -4.71 19.69 9.43
CA ARG A 166 -4.10 18.68 8.55
C ARG A 166 -4.98 18.47 7.34
N PHE A 167 -4.40 18.56 6.16
CA PHE A 167 -5.06 18.23 4.92
C PHE A 167 -4.06 17.68 3.92
N GLY A 168 -4.54 17.02 2.90
CA GLY A 168 -3.69 16.47 1.86
C GLY A 168 -4.48 15.94 0.70
N ILE A 169 -3.77 15.65 -0.36
CA ILE A 169 -4.27 14.97 -1.54
C ILE A 169 -3.48 13.70 -1.76
N ARG A 170 -4.14 12.68 -2.27
CA ARG A 170 -3.53 11.42 -2.67
C ARG A 170 -4.06 11.03 -4.04
N ALA A 171 -3.15 10.58 -4.89
CA ALA A 171 -3.47 10.01 -6.20
C ALA A 171 -2.85 8.62 -6.30
N LEU A 172 -3.59 7.70 -6.89
CA LEU A 172 -3.18 6.33 -7.14
C LEU A 172 -3.55 5.96 -8.57
N GLN A 173 -2.61 5.39 -9.28
CA GLN A 173 -2.84 4.72 -10.54
C GLN A 173 -2.24 3.33 -10.46
N ASP A 174 -3.03 2.30 -10.75
CA ASP A 174 -2.61 0.90 -10.79
C ASP A 174 -3.05 0.30 -12.13
N SER A 175 -2.09 -0.28 -12.84
CA SER A 175 -2.33 -1.01 -14.07
C SER A 175 -1.79 -2.42 -13.92
N ARG A 176 -2.66 -3.39 -14.06
CA ARG A 176 -2.32 -4.82 -13.98
C ARG A 176 -2.73 -5.51 -15.26
N SER A 177 -1.88 -6.36 -15.77
CA SER A 177 -2.12 -7.16 -16.97
C SER A 177 -1.72 -8.60 -16.71
N ASP A 178 -2.71 -9.46 -16.73
CA ASP A 178 -2.53 -10.90 -16.78
C ASP A 178 -2.83 -11.35 -18.21
N ARG A 179 -1.78 -11.56 -19.01
CA ARG A 179 -1.90 -12.12 -20.35
C ARG A 179 -1.19 -13.46 -20.36
N ARG A 180 -1.80 -14.42 -21.06
CA ARG A 180 -1.09 -15.66 -21.43
C ARG A 180 0.20 -15.28 -22.15
N THR A 181 1.29 -15.95 -21.83
CA THR A 181 2.48 -15.88 -22.66
C THR A 181 2.07 -16.33 -24.06
N PRO A 182 2.32 -15.53 -25.13
CA PRO A 182 2.03 -16.02 -26.47
C PRO A 182 2.80 -17.33 -26.64
N SER A 183 2.11 -18.44 -26.76
CA SER A 183 2.73 -19.68 -27.20
C SER A 183 3.41 -19.36 -28.52
N SER A 184 4.74 -19.47 -28.57
CA SER A 184 5.44 -19.43 -29.86
C SER A 184 4.73 -20.42 -30.75
N GLN A 185 4.18 -19.93 -31.85
CA GLN A 185 3.61 -20.80 -32.88
C GLN A 185 4.77 -21.68 -33.36
N TYR A 186 4.89 -22.85 -32.80
CA TYR A 186 5.61 -23.91 -33.49
C TYR A 186 4.72 -24.32 -34.65
N GLY A 187 5.10 -23.82 -35.82
CA GLY A 187 4.53 -24.27 -37.06
C GLY A 187 4.65 -25.79 -37.17
N TRP A 188 3.56 -26.41 -37.40
CA TRP A 188 3.53 -27.78 -37.90
C TRP A 188 4.09 -27.76 -39.31
N VAL A 189 5.20 -28.46 -39.51
CA VAL A 189 5.65 -28.93 -40.81
C VAL A 189 5.29 -30.41 -40.90
#